data_235d30254370380eb5eb6662cf9673b7
#
_entry.id   235d30254370380eb5eb6662cf9673b7
#
_cell.length_a   1.000
_cell.length_b   1.000
_cell.length_c   1.000
_cell.angle_alpha   90.00
_cell.angle_beta   90.00
_cell.angle_gamma   90.00
#
_symmetry.space_group_name_H-M   'P 1'
#
loop_
_entity.id
_entity.type
_entity.pdbx_description
1 polymer ?
#
loop_
_entity_poly.entity_id
_entity_poly.type
_entity_poly.pdbx_seq_one_letter_code
_entity_poly.pdbx_strand_id
1 'polypeptide(L)'
;MRGDLEWGTIPGLVRSAARRYGEVEAVVDGRTRVSYAELGARVERAAAACVANGVRVGDRVAIWAPNSLDWIGAALGAVSAGAVLVPLNTRFKGGEAADVLARSRAKLLFITGTFLGTSYVASLRRAAGRAAAGGTVAGGAV
;
A
#
# COMPACT_ATOMS: atom_id res chain seq x y z
N MET A 1 26.10 -1.29 -20.60
CA MET A 1 25.31 -1.88 -19.47
C MET A 1 24.53 -0.75 -18.82
N ARG A 2 23.23 -0.87 -18.64
CA ARG A 2 22.41 0.19 -18.04
C ARG A 2 22.74 0.24 -16.55
N GLY A 3 23.17 1.42 -16.03
CA GLY A 3 23.55 1.59 -14.63
C GLY A 3 22.37 1.41 -13.64
N ASP A 4 21.13 1.44 -14.17
CA ASP A 4 19.89 1.21 -13.42
C ASP A 4 19.66 -0.27 -13.04
N LEU A 5 20.48 -1.19 -13.52
CA LEU A 5 20.38 -2.63 -13.20
C LEU A 5 21.26 -3.05 -12.02
N GLU A 6 22.07 -2.14 -11.45
CA GLU A 6 22.97 -2.44 -10.34
C GLU A 6 22.23 -3.00 -9.11
N TRP A 7 21.02 -2.51 -8.86
CA TRP A 7 20.23 -2.93 -7.68
C TRP A 7 19.32 -4.12 -7.92
N GLY A 8 19.03 -4.44 -9.17
CA GLY A 8 18.22 -5.56 -9.62
C GLY A 8 16.73 -5.50 -9.22
N THR A 9 16.41 -4.91 -8.07
CA THR A 9 15.04 -4.83 -7.51
C THR A 9 14.81 -3.51 -6.76
N ILE A 10 13.54 -3.11 -6.60
CA ILE A 10 13.17 -1.95 -5.78
C ILE A 10 13.67 -2.09 -4.32
N PRO A 11 13.50 -3.24 -3.64
CA PRO A 11 14.08 -3.44 -2.32
C PRO A 11 15.62 -3.32 -2.29
N GLY A 12 16.29 -3.79 -3.34
CA GLY A 12 17.73 -3.63 -3.51
C GLY A 12 18.14 -2.18 -3.61
N LEU A 13 17.43 -1.39 -4.42
CA LEU A 13 17.62 0.07 -4.53
C LEU A 13 17.46 0.77 -3.18
N VAL A 14 16.38 0.50 -2.44
CA VAL A 14 16.13 1.12 -1.12
C VAL A 14 17.26 0.83 -0.14
N ARG A 15 17.69 -0.43 -0.02
CA ARG A 15 18.81 -0.80 0.86
C ARG A 15 20.13 -0.17 0.42
N SER A 16 20.39 -0.12 -0.87
CA SER A 16 21.59 0.52 -1.41
C SER A 16 21.61 2.03 -1.12
N ALA A 17 20.48 2.71 -1.36
CA ALA A 17 20.34 4.14 -1.09
C ALA A 17 20.49 4.46 0.39
N ALA A 18 19.86 3.69 1.29
CA ALA A 18 20.00 3.86 2.73
C ALA A 18 21.46 3.75 3.21
N ARG A 19 22.22 2.79 2.68
CA ARG A 19 23.65 2.65 3.00
C ARG A 19 24.52 3.74 2.37
N ARG A 20 24.26 4.10 1.10
CA ARG A 20 25.13 4.99 0.33
C ARG A 20 24.93 6.45 0.71
N TYR A 21 23.70 6.86 0.97
CA TYR A 21 23.34 8.25 1.21
C TYR A 21 22.99 8.55 2.67
N GLY A 22 22.80 7.55 3.51
CA GLY A 22 22.64 7.64 4.97
C GLY A 22 21.88 8.87 5.43
N GLU A 23 22.60 9.87 5.91
CA GLU A 23 22.05 11.10 6.49
C GLU A 23 21.53 12.12 5.47
N VAL A 24 21.72 11.89 4.16
CA VAL A 24 21.20 12.80 3.13
C VAL A 24 19.67 12.75 3.17
N GLU A 25 19.02 13.92 3.03
CA GLU A 25 17.56 14.04 3.00
C GLU A 25 16.98 13.28 1.81
N ALA A 26 16.04 12.36 2.08
CA ALA A 26 15.40 11.52 1.09
C ALA A 26 13.98 11.98 0.76
N VAL A 27 13.21 12.40 1.77
CA VAL A 27 11.80 12.80 1.62
C VAL A 27 11.50 13.99 2.49
N VAL A 28 10.77 14.95 1.91
CA VAL A 28 10.16 16.07 2.61
C VAL A 28 8.64 15.96 2.46
N ASP A 29 7.93 15.86 3.57
CA ASP A 29 6.46 15.78 3.63
C ASP A 29 5.96 16.82 4.65
N GLY A 30 5.51 17.96 4.16
CA GLY A 30 5.17 19.10 4.98
C GLY A 30 6.37 19.61 5.77
N ARG A 31 6.31 19.50 7.10
CA ARG A 31 7.42 19.84 8.01
C ARG A 31 8.28 18.63 8.39
N THR A 32 7.87 17.45 8.02
CA THR A 32 8.61 16.21 8.28
C THR A 32 9.69 16.03 7.22
N ARG A 33 10.93 15.82 7.68
CA ARG A 33 12.08 15.51 6.83
C ARG A 33 12.67 14.20 7.29
N VAL A 34 12.99 13.32 6.37
CA VAL A 34 13.63 12.05 6.69
C VAL A 34 14.83 11.81 5.78
N SER A 35 15.88 11.26 6.35
CA SER A 35 17.06 10.83 5.62
C SER A 35 16.82 9.49 4.91
N TYR A 36 17.75 9.09 4.03
CA TYR A 36 17.71 7.78 3.40
C TYR A 36 17.83 6.65 4.41
N ALA A 37 18.60 6.81 5.49
CA ALA A 37 18.69 5.82 6.56
C ALA A 37 17.36 5.67 7.30
N GLU A 38 16.72 6.78 7.66
CA GLU A 38 15.40 6.78 8.31
C GLU A 38 14.30 6.20 7.41
N LEU A 39 14.34 6.53 6.09
CA LEU A 39 13.44 5.93 5.12
C LEU A 39 13.64 4.41 5.04
N GLY A 40 14.89 3.95 4.99
CA GLY A 40 15.22 2.52 5.03
C GLY A 40 14.63 1.82 6.25
N ALA A 41 14.80 2.39 7.44
CA ALA A 41 14.25 1.85 8.68
C ALA A 41 12.70 1.82 8.68
N ARG A 42 12.03 2.83 8.09
CA ARG A 42 10.58 2.83 7.91
C ARG A 42 10.12 1.71 6.99
N VAL A 43 10.82 1.51 5.88
CA VAL A 43 10.54 0.43 4.91
C VAL A 43 10.69 -0.95 5.56
N GLU A 44 11.73 -1.17 6.36
CA GLU A 44 11.93 -2.43 7.08
C GLU A 44 10.79 -2.71 8.07
N ARG A 45 10.36 -1.70 8.85
CA ARG A 45 9.22 -1.84 9.76
C ARG A 45 7.91 -2.15 9.01
N ALA A 46 7.67 -1.49 7.89
CA ALA A 46 6.49 -1.75 7.07
C ALA A 46 6.52 -3.15 6.44
N ALA A 47 7.68 -3.61 5.99
CA ALA A 47 7.85 -4.98 5.49
C ALA A 47 7.60 -6.03 6.58
N ALA A 48 8.16 -5.82 7.78
CA ALA A 48 7.92 -6.67 8.94
C ALA A 48 6.44 -6.72 9.31
N ALA A 49 5.74 -5.58 9.28
CA ALA A 49 4.30 -5.52 9.51
C ALA A 49 3.51 -6.31 8.45
N CYS A 50 3.87 -6.23 7.17
CA CYS A 50 3.25 -7.04 6.13
C CYS A 50 3.41 -8.54 6.42
N VAL A 51 4.61 -8.98 6.74
CA VAL A 51 4.91 -10.40 7.07
C VAL A 51 4.14 -10.84 8.31
N ALA A 52 4.12 -10.02 9.37
CA ALA A 52 3.38 -10.31 10.61
C ALA A 52 1.87 -10.44 10.37
N ASN A 53 1.32 -9.74 9.37
CA ASN A 53 -0.07 -9.87 8.92
C ASN A 53 -0.27 -10.98 7.87
N GLY A 54 0.70 -11.88 7.73
CA GLY A 54 0.60 -13.09 6.91
C GLY A 54 0.77 -12.85 5.41
N VAL A 55 1.29 -11.70 4.97
CA VAL A 55 1.62 -11.44 3.57
C VAL A 55 2.78 -12.35 3.16
N ARG A 56 2.63 -13.01 2.02
CA ARG A 56 3.64 -13.90 1.41
C ARG A 56 4.06 -13.34 0.06
N VAL A 57 5.18 -13.82 -0.46
CA VAL A 57 5.65 -13.46 -1.80
C VAL A 57 4.55 -13.72 -2.84
N GLY A 58 4.29 -12.72 -3.67
CA GLY A 58 3.23 -12.75 -4.69
C GLY A 58 1.83 -12.36 -4.19
N ASP A 59 1.60 -12.20 -2.89
CA ASP A 59 0.35 -11.64 -2.38
C ASP A 59 0.19 -10.19 -2.81
N ARG A 60 -1.05 -9.73 -2.98
CA ARG A 60 -1.35 -8.33 -3.31
C ARG A 60 -1.58 -7.56 -2.03
N VAL A 61 -0.89 -6.42 -1.94
CA VAL A 61 -1.05 -5.43 -0.88
C VAL A 61 -1.55 -4.14 -1.52
N ALA A 62 -2.71 -3.70 -1.10
CA ALA A 62 -3.33 -2.49 -1.61
C ALA A 62 -2.99 -1.28 -0.74
N ILE A 63 -2.95 -0.09 -1.37
CA ILE A 63 -2.83 1.18 -0.67
C ILE A 63 -3.90 2.14 -1.18
N TRP A 64 -4.74 2.63 -0.29
CA TRP A 64 -5.73 3.66 -0.57
C TRP A 64 -5.51 4.86 0.35
N ALA A 65 -4.61 5.72 -0.06
CA ALA A 65 -4.16 6.88 0.70
C ALA A 65 -3.59 7.95 -0.26
N PRO A 66 -3.57 9.24 0.14
CA PRO A 66 -2.86 10.27 -0.60
C PRO A 66 -1.34 10.03 -0.55
N ASN A 67 -0.63 10.66 -1.49
CA ASN A 67 0.82 10.66 -1.51
C ASN A 67 1.34 11.32 -0.23
N SER A 68 2.17 10.60 0.51
CA SER A 68 2.74 11.02 1.78
C SER A 68 3.98 10.17 2.10
N LEU A 69 4.71 10.55 3.13
CA LEU A 69 5.81 9.73 3.65
C LEU A 69 5.33 8.33 4.08
N ASP A 70 4.14 8.23 4.69
CA ASP A 70 3.56 6.95 5.08
C ASP A 70 3.18 6.09 3.87
N TRP A 71 2.67 6.71 2.79
CA TRP A 71 2.40 6.02 1.53
C TRP A 71 3.69 5.43 0.94
N ILE A 72 4.78 6.20 0.92
CA ILE A 72 6.09 5.76 0.42
C ILE A 72 6.59 4.58 1.26
N GLY A 73 6.56 4.70 2.59
CA GLY A 73 6.98 3.66 3.51
C GLY A 73 6.19 2.36 3.34
N ALA A 74 4.86 2.46 3.24
CA ALA A 74 3.97 1.32 3.04
C ALA A 74 4.20 0.65 1.68
N ALA A 75 4.32 1.43 0.59
CA ALA A 75 4.55 0.90 -0.75
C ALA A 75 5.88 0.15 -0.86
N LEU A 76 6.97 0.79 -0.43
CA LEU A 76 8.30 0.19 -0.45
C LEU A 76 8.41 -1.00 0.52
N GLY A 77 7.74 -0.94 1.67
CA GLY A 77 7.64 -2.04 2.63
C GLY A 77 6.90 -3.24 2.06
N ALA A 78 5.76 -3.03 1.39
CA ALA A 78 5.01 -4.10 0.76
C ALA A 78 5.85 -4.85 -0.31
N VAL A 79 6.52 -4.11 -1.21
CA VAL A 79 7.38 -4.75 -2.22
C VAL A 79 8.63 -5.38 -1.60
N SER A 80 9.12 -4.87 -0.47
CA SER A 80 10.23 -5.46 0.28
C SER A 80 9.83 -6.77 0.97
N ALA A 81 8.56 -6.95 1.31
CA ALA A 81 7.98 -8.21 1.76
C ALA A 81 7.70 -9.19 0.60
N GLY A 82 8.01 -8.83 -0.63
CA GLY A 82 7.75 -9.64 -1.83
C GLY A 82 6.33 -9.55 -2.36
N ALA A 83 5.53 -8.59 -1.89
CA ALA A 83 4.17 -8.41 -2.35
C ALA A 83 4.08 -7.66 -3.68
N VAL A 84 2.97 -7.84 -4.38
CA VAL A 84 2.55 -7.05 -5.53
C VAL A 84 1.75 -5.85 -5.04
N LEU A 85 2.21 -4.65 -5.34
CA LEU A 85 1.56 -3.41 -4.94
C LEU A 85 0.33 -3.12 -5.81
N VAL A 86 -0.79 -2.77 -5.16
CA VAL A 86 -2.04 -2.36 -5.80
C VAL A 86 -2.43 -0.96 -5.30
N PRO A 87 -1.96 0.12 -5.93
CA PRO A 87 -2.34 1.47 -5.55
C PRO A 87 -3.76 1.79 -6.03
N LEU A 88 -4.59 2.36 -5.15
CA LEU A 88 -5.93 2.82 -5.47
C LEU A 88 -5.93 4.35 -5.63
N ASN A 89 -6.69 4.82 -6.62
CA ASN A 89 -6.87 6.25 -6.82
C ASN A 89 -7.62 6.87 -5.66
N THR A 90 -7.13 7.99 -5.13
CA THR A 90 -7.76 8.73 -4.01
C THR A 90 -9.12 9.32 -4.37
N ARG A 91 -9.46 9.43 -5.66
CA ARG A 91 -10.77 9.88 -6.14
C ARG A 91 -11.82 8.77 -6.19
N PHE A 92 -11.43 7.51 -5.99
CA PHE A 92 -12.39 6.41 -5.97
C PHE A 92 -13.38 6.55 -4.83
N LYS A 93 -14.64 6.23 -5.12
CA LYS A 93 -15.66 6.02 -4.11
C LYS A 93 -15.52 4.61 -3.51
N GLY A 94 -16.17 4.37 -2.37
CA GLY A 94 -16.08 3.10 -1.67
C GLY A 94 -16.41 1.88 -2.53
N GLY A 95 -17.37 2.00 -3.47
CA GLY A 95 -17.73 0.91 -4.39
C GLY A 95 -16.63 0.56 -5.38
N GLU A 96 -16.01 1.59 -5.98
CA GLU A 96 -14.89 1.40 -6.92
C GLU A 96 -13.67 0.81 -6.20
N ALA A 97 -13.36 1.30 -5.00
CA ALA A 97 -12.29 0.75 -4.17
C ALA A 97 -12.57 -0.72 -3.79
N ALA A 98 -13.81 -1.06 -3.41
CA ALA A 98 -14.21 -2.43 -3.09
C ALA A 98 -14.06 -3.36 -4.30
N ASP A 99 -14.44 -2.92 -5.51
CA ASP A 99 -14.28 -3.69 -6.74
C ASP A 99 -12.79 -3.98 -7.04
N VAL A 100 -11.92 -2.98 -6.95
CA VAL A 100 -10.48 -3.17 -7.15
C VAL A 100 -9.90 -4.15 -6.14
N LEU A 101 -10.28 -4.03 -4.85
CA LEU A 101 -9.82 -4.93 -3.80
C LEU A 101 -10.26 -6.37 -4.04
N ALA A 102 -11.52 -6.57 -4.44
CA ALA A 102 -12.06 -7.89 -4.76
C ALA A 102 -11.37 -8.52 -5.97
N ARG A 103 -11.26 -7.79 -7.08
CA ARG A 103 -10.62 -8.28 -8.30
C ARG A 103 -9.12 -8.56 -8.15
N SER A 104 -8.42 -7.70 -7.42
CA SER A 104 -7.00 -7.93 -7.12
C SER A 104 -6.78 -9.03 -6.08
N ARG A 105 -7.81 -9.42 -5.33
CA ARG A 105 -7.69 -10.32 -4.18
C ARG A 105 -6.63 -9.81 -3.19
N ALA A 106 -6.66 -8.51 -2.91
CA ALA A 106 -5.71 -7.89 -2.00
C ALA A 106 -5.84 -8.51 -0.60
N LYS A 107 -4.73 -8.98 -0.06
CA LYS A 107 -4.67 -9.63 1.25
C LYS A 107 -4.56 -8.64 2.40
N LEU A 108 -3.91 -7.51 2.15
CA LEU A 108 -3.73 -6.42 3.11
C LEU A 108 -4.06 -5.10 2.42
N LEU A 109 -4.65 -4.17 3.17
CA LEU A 109 -4.94 -2.82 2.72
C LEU A 109 -4.35 -1.81 3.71
N PHE A 110 -3.43 -0.98 3.25
CA PHE A 110 -3.09 0.28 3.90
C PHE A 110 -4.10 1.35 3.48
N ILE A 111 -4.75 1.97 4.44
CA ILE A 111 -5.82 2.93 4.19
C ILE A 111 -5.70 4.15 5.08
N THR A 112 -5.86 5.35 4.52
CA THR A 112 -5.98 6.55 5.34
C THR A 112 -7.38 6.64 5.98
N GLY A 113 -7.46 7.22 7.19
CA GLY A 113 -8.74 7.38 7.88
C GLY A 113 -9.66 8.36 7.17
N THR A 114 -9.18 9.60 6.99
CA THR A 114 -9.94 10.70 6.37
C THR A 114 -9.05 11.49 5.43
N PHE A 115 -9.56 11.81 4.25
CA PHE A 115 -8.91 12.67 3.27
C PHE A 115 -9.96 13.52 2.55
N LEU A 116 -9.71 14.84 2.42
CA LEU A 116 -10.62 15.82 1.81
C LEU A 116 -12.07 15.70 2.33
N GLY A 117 -12.23 15.60 3.66
CA GLY A 117 -13.53 15.49 4.31
C GLY A 117 -14.24 14.13 4.16
N THR A 118 -13.63 13.17 3.48
CA THR A 118 -14.21 11.83 3.26
C THR A 118 -13.52 10.78 4.13
N SER A 119 -14.28 10.05 4.94
CA SER A 119 -13.79 8.86 5.62
C SER A 119 -13.74 7.68 4.66
N TYR A 120 -12.53 7.27 4.28
CA TYR A 120 -12.30 6.14 3.38
C TYR A 120 -12.75 4.82 4.00
N VAL A 121 -12.44 4.63 5.28
CA VAL A 121 -12.84 3.43 6.03
C VAL A 121 -14.37 3.28 6.05
N ALA A 122 -15.10 4.36 6.39
CA ALA A 122 -16.56 4.33 6.41
C ALA A 122 -17.14 4.11 5.00
N SER A 123 -16.53 4.72 3.96
CA SER A 123 -16.95 4.53 2.57
C SER A 123 -16.79 3.08 2.11
N LEU A 124 -15.66 2.45 2.45
CA LEU A 124 -15.40 1.06 2.11
C LEU A 124 -16.34 0.11 2.86
N ARG A 125 -16.54 0.32 4.17
CA ARG A 125 -17.47 -0.49 4.98
C ARG A 125 -18.90 -0.45 4.44
N ARG A 126 -19.40 0.74 4.05
CA ARG A 126 -20.73 0.87 3.44
C ARG A 126 -20.83 0.13 2.10
N ALA A 127 -19.77 0.15 1.29
CA ALA A 127 -19.76 -0.58 0.02
C ALA A 127 -19.74 -2.10 0.26
N ALA A 128 -18.93 -2.60 1.18
CA ALA A 128 -18.85 -4.01 1.55
C ALA A 128 -20.19 -4.52 2.14
N GLY A 129 -20.83 -3.72 3.01
CA GLY A 129 -22.15 -4.07 3.56
C GLY A 129 -23.24 -4.17 2.50
N ARG A 130 -23.24 -3.29 1.49
CA ARG A 130 -24.17 -3.37 0.35
C ARG A 130 -23.91 -4.62 -0.52
N ALA A 131 -22.67 -4.99 -0.76
CA ALA A 131 -22.32 -6.19 -1.50
C ALA A 131 -22.78 -7.46 -0.79
N ALA A 132 -22.62 -7.52 0.55
CA ALA A 132 -23.11 -8.63 1.36
C ALA A 132 -24.65 -8.72 1.39
N ALA A 133 -25.37 -7.59 1.44
CA ALA A 133 -26.83 -7.53 1.42
C ALA A 133 -27.43 -7.81 0.03
N GLY A 134 -26.72 -7.46 -1.05
CA GLY A 134 -27.14 -7.70 -2.44
C GLY A 134 -26.83 -9.11 -2.95
N GLY A 135 -26.09 -9.91 -2.20
CA GLY A 135 -25.73 -11.29 -2.54
C GLY A 135 -26.81 -12.34 -2.24
N THR A 136 -27.98 -11.93 -1.75
CA THR A 136 -29.08 -12.84 -1.49
C THR A 136 -30.22 -12.53 -2.48
N VAL A 137 -30.20 -13.06 -3.70
CA VAL A 137 -31.31 -13.60 -4.46
C VAL A 137 -30.83 -14.10 -5.83
N ALA A 138 -30.47 -15.33 -5.94
CA ALA A 138 -30.71 -16.15 -7.12
C ALA A 138 -30.87 -17.61 -6.69
N GLY A 139 -31.84 -17.84 -5.85
CA GLY A 139 -32.51 -19.12 -5.74
C GLY A 139 -33.77 -19.03 -6.58
N GLY A 140 -33.66 -19.15 -7.89
CA GLY A 140 -34.77 -19.33 -8.83
C GLY A 140 -34.94 -20.81 -9.08
N ALA A 141 -36.00 -21.37 -8.54
CA ALA A 141 -36.52 -22.70 -8.92
C ALA A 141 -36.85 -22.74 -10.41
N VAL A 142 -36.57 -23.79 -11.07
CA VAL A 142 -37.27 -24.78 -11.88
C VAL A 142 -36.26 -25.54 -12.69
#